data_80eac71750a350f88bf7e84a946d1a67
#
_entry.id   80eac71750a350f88bf7e84a946d1a67
#
_cell.length_a   1.000
_cell.length_b   1.000
_cell.length_c   1.000
_cell.angle_alpha   90.00
_cell.angle_beta   90.00
_cell.angle_gamma   90.00
#
_symmetry.space_group_name_H-M   'P 1'
#
loop_
_entity.id
_entity.type
_entity.pdbx_description
1 polymer ?
#
loop_
_entity_poly.entity_id
_entity_poly.type
_entity_poly.pdbx_seq_one_letter_code
_entity_poly.pdbx_strand_id
1 'polypeptide(L)'
;DLLDEATKKDLLACIKKYGTKMYDHYNNYLENHIAENHVWQMTLRILTMAAFTVYGELSEADTWVDYCYNVWLARFPGLNQDGAWHNGDSYFTVNTRTLIEVPYFYSRLTGFDFFSDPWYQGSALYTIYQQPPFSKSGGNGSSHEKVLTPRGVRVGYADAVARMTGNTYAADYVRTIRTRQPNILNEGGTSKAGGLAWFRLQCDKPLPAGPGLADLPMGHVFPQSGLASFSTNLSRTENSAMISFRSSPYGGTSHALTNQNAFNTFWGGQSLFYSAGHCTSFIDKHAVYCYRASRAHNTILVNGMGQRIGTEGYGWIPRYYVSENIGYVVGDASNAYGKVISPLWIERGKTAGLEYTPENGWDEVGLKTFRRHIVELG
;
A
#
# COMPACT_ATOMS: atom_id res chain seq x y z
N ASP A 1 27.11 -22.58 -18.96
CA ASP A 1 25.65 -22.72 -18.92
C ASP A 1 25.25 -23.81 -17.92
N LEU A 2 24.26 -23.52 -17.07
CA LEU A 2 23.76 -24.44 -16.04
C LEU A 2 22.61 -25.30 -16.57
N LEU A 3 22.11 -25.02 -17.78
CA LEU A 3 20.96 -25.69 -18.39
C LEU A 3 21.39 -26.37 -19.68
N ASP A 4 20.86 -27.58 -19.90
CA ASP A 4 20.95 -28.23 -21.21
C ASP A 4 20.01 -27.56 -22.24
N GLU A 5 20.30 -27.73 -23.53
CA GLU A 5 19.59 -27.07 -24.61
C GLU A 5 18.08 -27.41 -24.66
N ALA A 6 17.70 -28.62 -24.30
CA ALA A 6 16.28 -29.02 -24.27
C ALA A 6 15.55 -28.30 -23.16
N THR A 7 16.10 -28.27 -21.96
CA THR A 7 15.56 -27.53 -20.82
C THR A 7 15.48 -26.02 -21.12
N LYS A 8 16.53 -25.43 -21.72
CA LYS A 8 16.54 -24.02 -22.14
C LYS A 8 15.40 -23.74 -23.11
N LYS A 9 15.23 -24.56 -24.15
CA LYS A 9 14.16 -24.42 -25.16
C LYS A 9 12.77 -24.47 -24.52
N ASP A 10 12.53 -25.42 -23.60
CA ASP A 10 11.24 -25.55 -22.93
C ASP A 10 10.94 -24.36 -22.02
N LEU A 11 11.93 -23.84 -21.31
CA LEU A 11 11.79 -22.63 -20.49
C LEU A 11 11.49 -21.39 -21.34
N LEU A 12 12.18 -21.21 -22.47
CA LEU A 12 11.91 -20.11 -23.39
C LEU A 12 10.50 -20.18 -23.97
N ALA A 13 10.04 -21.37 -24.38
CA ALA A 13 8.68 -21.58 -24.85
C ALA A 13 7.62 -21.27 -23.77
N CYS A 14 7.88 -21.67 -22.54
CA CYS A 14 7.03 -21.38 -21.38
C CYS A 14 6.96 -19.88 -21.11
N ILE A 15 8.11 -19.21 -21.03
CA ILE A 15 8.18 -17.75 -20.79
C ILE A 15 7.50 -16.99 -21.92
N LYS A 16 7.74 -17.35 -23.19
CA LYS A 16 7.06 -16.76 -24.35
C LYS A 16 5.55 -16.86 -24.21
N LYS A 17 5.03 -18.07 -23.97
CA LYS A 17 3.58 -18.32 -23.84
C LYS A 17 2.92 -17.48 -22.77
N TYR A 18 3.50 -17.45 -21.56
CA TYR A 18 2.89 -16.75 -20.43
C TYR A 18 3.21 -15.25 -20.44
N GLY A 19 4.39 -14.86 -20.89
CA GLY A 19 4.76 -13.45 -21.08
C GLY A 19 3.85 -12.74 -22.08
N THR A 20 3.59 -13.36 -23.24
CA THR A 20 2.63 -12.84 -24.23
C THR A 20 1.24 -12.67 -23.61
N LYS A 21 0.74 -13.68 -22.90
CA LYS A 21 -0.57 -13.57 -22.24
C LYS A 21 -0.62 -12.46 -21.19
N MET A 22 0.45 -12.26 -20.44
CA MET A 22 0.54 -11.17 -19.47
C MET A 22 0.58 -9.82 -20.15
N TYR A 23 1.37 -9.67 -21.20
CA TYR A 23 1.45 -8.46 -22.00
C TYR A 23 0.09 -8.09 -22.58
N ASP A 24 -0.59 -9.02 -23.25
CA ASP A 24 -1.91 -8.82 -23.83
C ASP A 24 -2.95 -8.42 -22.78
N HIS A 25 -2.96 -9.10 -21.65
CA HIS A 25 -3.88 -8.79 -20.55
C HIS A 25 -3.60 -7.42 -19.92
N TYR A 26 -2.34 -7.06 -19.78
CA TYR A 26 -1.94 -5.76 -19.23
C TYR A 26 -2.34 -4.64 -20.19
N ASN A 27 -1.92 -4.72 -21.43
CA ASN A 27 -2.16 -3.72 -22.47
C ASN A 27 -3.66 -3.54 -22.77
N ASN A 28 -4.42 -4.62 -22.83
CA ASN A 28 -5.85 -4.56 -23.19
C ASN A 28 -6.80 -4.34 -21.99
N TYR A 29 -6.33 -4.54 -20.75
CA TYR A 29 -7.24 -4.49 -19.59
C TYR A 29 -6.62 -3.79 -18.36
N LEU A 30 -5.52 -4.29 -17.80
CA LEU A 30 -5.02 -3.84 -16.49
C LEU A 30 -4.58 -2.38 -16.50
N GLU A 31 -4.02 -1.89 -17.61
CA GLU A 31 -3.55 -0.51 -17.74
C GLU A 31 -4.68 0.51 -17.53
N ASN A 32 -5.90 0.17 -17.91
CA ASN A 32 -7.07 1.03 -17.76
C ASN A 32 -7.79 0.86 -16.41
N HIS A 33 -7.36 -0.09 -15.59
CA HIS A 33 -8.00 -0.43 -14.31
C HIS A 33 -7.07 -0.30 -13.09
N ILE A 34 -6.07 0.56 -13.19
CA ILE A 34 -5.01 0.68 -12.17
C ILE A 34 -5.56 1.04 -10.79
N ALA A 35 -6.50 1.98 -10.69
CA ALA A 35 -7.08 2.38 -9.41
C ALA A 35 -7.98 1.29 -8.78
N GLU A 36 -8.58 0.45 -9.58
CA GLU A 36 -9.58 -0.55 -9.18
C GLU A 36 -9.03 -1.96 -9.04
N ASN A 37 -7.85 -2.24 -9.60
CA ASN A 37 -7.27 -3.58 -9.66
C ASN A 37 -5.82 -3.57 -9.19
N HIS A 38 -5.56 -4.12 -8.00
CA HIS A 38 -4.21 -4.18 -7.41
C HIS A 38 -3.26 -5.15 -8.12
N VAL A 39 -3.75 -6.01 -8.99
CA VAL A 39 -2.94 -7.06 -9.65
C VAL A 39 -1.96 -6.45 -10.68
N TRP A 40 -2.24 -5.24 -11.17
CA TRP A 40 -1.42 -4.60 -12.17
C TRP A 40 0.06 -4.44 -11.75
N GLN A 41 0.33 -4.15 -10.45
CA GLN A 41 1.70 -3.98 -9.96
C GLN A 41 2.49 -5.31 -10.02
N MET A 42 1.85 -6.40 -9.58
CA MET A 42 2.50 -7.72 -9.61
C MET A 42 2.71 -8.18 -11.05
N THR A 43 1.75 -7.94 -11.93
CA THR A 43 1.85 -8.29 -13.35
C THR A 43 2.97 -7.51 -14.02
N LEU A 44 3.06 -6.18 -13.79
CA LEU A 44 4.16 -5.36 -14.29
C LEU A 44 5.52 -5.93 -13.87
N ARG A 45 5.70 -6.23 -12.59
CA ARG A 45 6.94 -6.81 -12.08
C ARG A 45 7.27 -8.14 -12.74
N ILE A 46 6.29 -9.05 -12.82
CA ILE A 46 6.51 -10.39 -13.38
C ILE A 46 6.85 -10.28 -14.87
N LEU A 47 6.15 -9.43 -15.61
CA LEU A 47 6.43 -9.21 -17.04
C LEU A 47 7.80 -8.56 -17.24
N THR A 48 8.18 -7.56 -16.43
CA THR A 48 9.51 -6.95 -16.44
C THR A 48 10.59 -8.01 -16.21
N MET A 49 10.44 -8.83 -15.17
CA MET A 49 11.41 -9.89 -14.85
C MET A 49 11.52 -10.90 -15.99
N ALA A 50 10.40 -11.33 -16.56
CA ALA A 50 10.37 -12.24 -17.71
C ALA A 50 11.11 -11.63 -18.92
N ALA A 51 10.79 -10.36 -19.24
CA ALA A 51 11.42 -9.65 -20.36
C ALA A 51 12.94 -9.58 -20.22
N PHE A 52 13.45 -9.16 -19.04
CA PHE A 52 14.89 -9.12 -18.79
C PHE A 52 15.56 -10.49 -18.81
N THR A 53 14.85 -11.53 -18.35
CA THR A 53 15.40 -12.90 -18.32
C THR A 53 15.63 -13.46 -19.72
N VAL A 54 14.77 -13.10 -20.69
CA VAL A 54 14.83 -13.63 -22.05
C VAL A 54 15.27 -12.59 -23.09
N TYR A 55 15.82 -11.46 -22.62
CA TYR A 55 16.33 -10.41 -23.46
C TYR A 55 17.48 -10.94 -24.33
N GLY A 56 17.37 -10.71 -25.65
CA GLY A 56 18.32 -11.26 -26.63
C GLY A 56 18.06 -12.73 -27.05
N GLU A 57 17.14 -13.43 -26.37
CA GLU A 57 16.78 -14.82 -26.71
C GLU A 57 15.39 -14.92 -27.39
N LEU A 58 14.47 -14.03 -27.05
CA LEU A 58 13.14 -13.95 -27.63
C LEU A 58 12.91 -12.57 -28.24
N SER A 59 12.38 -12.54 -29.46
CA SER A 59 12.06 -11.29 -30.17
C SER A 59 11.00 -10.44 -29.48
N GLU A 60 10.10 -11.05 -28.71
CA GLU A 60 9.05 -10.36 -27.96
C GLU A 60 9.59 -9.61 -26.74
N ALA A 61 10.78 -9.95 -26.27
CA ALA A 61 11.36 -9.37 -25.05
C ALA A 61 11.57 -7.85 -25.18
N ASP A 62 12.01 -7.37 -26.36
CA ASP A 62 12.19 -5.94 -26.62
C ASP A 62 10.88 -5.17 -26.42
N THR A 63 9.78 -5.68 -27.00
CA THR A 63 8.46 -5.07 -26.84
C THR A 63 8.02 -5.05 -25.39
N TRP A 64 8.27 -6.13 -24.63
CA TRP A 64 7.90 -6.18 -23.21
C TRP A 64 8.74 -5.25 -22.34
N VAL A 65 10.04 -5.13 -22.63
CA VAL A 65 10.93 -4.19 -21.91
C VAL A 65 10.45 -2.76 -22.14
N ASP A 66 10.24 -2.37 -23.40
CA ASP A 66 9.79 -1.02 -23.76
C ASP A 66 8.41 -0.70 -23.16
N TYR A 67 7.49 -1.63 -23.25
CA TYR A 67 6.14 -1.45 -22.69
C TYR A 67 6.18 -1.26 -21.17
N CYS A 68 6.85 -2.16 -20.45
CA CYS A 68 6.96 -2.07 -18.99
C CYS A 68 7.70 -0.80 -18.54
N TYR A 69 8.71 -0.36 -19.29
CA TYR A 69 9.40 0.89 -19.07
C TYR A 69 8.46 2.10 -19.18
N ASN A 70 7.69 2.17 -20.26
CA ASN A 70 6.73 3.25 -20.48
C ASN A 70 5.62 3.28 -19.43
N VAL A 71 5.12 2.10 -19.03
CA VAL A 71 4.15 2.00 -17.92
C VAL A 71 4.77 2.48 -16.62
N TRP A 72 6.02 2.11 -16.35
CA TRP A 72 6.74 2.62 -15.17
C TRP A 72 6.84 4.14 -15.17
N LEU A 73 7.29 4.74 -16.26
CA LEU A 73 7.41 6.19 -16.39
C LEU A 73 6.06 6.92 -16.21
N ALA A 74 4.98 6.34 -16.74
CA ALA A 74 3.66 6.97 -16.74
C ALA A 74 2.90 6.83 -15.41
N ARG A 75 3.18 5.80 -14.62
CA ARG A 75 2.33 5.39 -13.49
C ARG A 75 3.04 5.27 -12.15
N PHE A 76 4.37 5.17 -12.15
CA PHE A 76 5.13 4.90 -10.94
C PHE A 76 6.03 6.06 -10.49
N PRO A 77 6.51 5.98 -9.24
CA PRO A 77 6.38 4.85 -8.32
C PRO A 77 4.98 4.66 -7.75
N GLY A 78 4.15 5.67 -7.65
CA GLY A 78 2.78 5.57 -7.12
C GLY A 78 1.78 6.45 -7.86
N LEU A 79 0.48 6.26 -7.60
CA LEU A 79 -0.60 7.08 -8.15
C LEU A 79 -0.66 8.49 -7.53
N ASN A 80 0.16 8.75 -6.54
CA ASN A 80 0.29 10.02 -5.82
C ASN A 80 1.77 10.38 -5.69
N GLN A 81 2.07 11.57 -5.18
CA GLN A 81 3.44 12.06 -4.99
C GLN A 81 3.90 12.04 -3.53
N ASP A 82 3.01 11.72 -2.59
CA ASP A 82 3.29 11.79 -1.15
C ASP A 82 3.90 10.52 -0.56
N GLY A 83 4.07 9.48 -1.37
CA GLY A 83 4.73 8.25 -0.96
C GLY A 83 3.84 7.22 -0.25
N ALA A 84 2.60 7.56 0.09
CA ALA A 84 1.71 6.62 0.73
C ALA A 84 0.99 5.72 -0.29
N TRP A 85 0.45 4.59 0.21
CA TRP A 85 -0.21 3.61 -0.61
C TRP A 85 -1.74 3.70 -0.48
N HIS A 86 -2.42 3.98 -1.58
CA HIS A 86 -3.87 4.24 -1.59
C HIS A 86 -4.73 3.01 -1.29
N ASN A 87 -4.20 1.81 -1.52
CA ASN A 87 -4.97 0.56 -1.58
C ASN A 87 -4.90 -0.27 -0.28
N GLY A 88 -4.42 0.35 0.79
CA GLY A 88 -4.33 -0.29 2.10
C GLY A 88 -2.95 -0.85 2.43
N ASP A 89 -2.71 -0.98 3.71
CA ASP A 89 -1.39 -1.23 4.27
C ASP A 89 -0.84 -2.62 3.91
N SER A 90 -1.65 -3.68 4.02
CA SER A 90 -1.17 -5.01 3.66
C SER A 90 -0.94 -5.19 2.16
N TYR A 91 -1.67 -4.45 1.32
CA TYR A 91 -1.43 -4.43 -0.13
C TYR A 91 -0.25 -3.55 -0.54
N PHE A 92 0.14 -2.59 0.28
CA PHE A 92 1.46 -1.99 0.16
C PHE A 92 2.56 -3.06 0.30
N THR A 93 2.50 -3.90 1.33
CA THR A 93 3.52 -4.94 1.56
C THR A 93 3.57 -5.99 0.45
N VAL A 94 2.46 -6.28 -0.22
CA VAL A 94 2.42 -7.16 -1.40
C VAL A 94 3.18 -6.55 -2.59
N ASN A 95 3.20 -5.22 -2.70
CA ASN A 95 3.76 -4.50 -3.84
C ASN A 95 5.18 -3.99 -3.63
N THR A 96 5.74 -4.10 -2.43
CA THR A 96 7.11 -3.65 -2.11
C THR A 96 8.17 -4.20 -3.04
N ARG A 97 8.02 -5.43 -3.53
CA ARG A 97 8.93 -6.00 -4.52
C ARG A 97 8.89 -5.26 -5.86
N THR A 98 7.71 -4.92 -6.35
CA THR A 98 7.56 -4.15 -7.59
C THR A 98 8.27 -2.80 -7.47
N LEU A 99 8.10 -2.13 -6.32
CA LEU A 99 8.68 -0.83 -6.03
C LEU A 99 10.22 -0.83 -5.93
N ILE A 100 10.82 -1.98 -5.74
CA ILE A 100 12.30 -2.13 -5.68
C ILE A 100 12.85 -2.79 -6.95
N GLU A 101 12.26 -3.92 -7.38
CA GLU A 101 12.81 -4.73 -8.46
C GLU A 101 12.73 -4.00 -9.81
N VAL A 102 11.59 -3.42 -10.14
CA VAL A 102 11.40 -2.75 -11.43
C VAL A 102 12.35 -1.56 -11.61
N PRO A 103 12.37 -0.56 -10.71
CA PRO A 103 13.30 0.57 -10.86
C PRO A 103 14.77 0.16 -10.75
N TYR A 104 15.09 -0.87 -9.98
CA TYR A 104 16.46 -1.38 -9.89
C TYR A 104 16.97 -1.87 -11.25
N PHE A 105 16.17 -2.67 -11.96
CA PHE A 105 16.55 -3.16 -13.28
C PHE A 105 16.61 -2.03 -14.31
N TYR A 106 15.62 -1.15 -14.34
CA TYR A 106 15.64 -0.03 -15.29
C TYR A 106 16.74 0.99 -14.97
N SER A 107 17.07 1.23 -13.71
CA SER A 107 18.23 2.08 -13.37
C SER A 107 19.53 1.50 -13.92
N ARG A 108 19.69 0.18 -13.86
CA ARG A 108 20.88 -0.48 -14.44
C ARG A 108 20.90 -0.46 -15.96
N LEU A 109 19.74 -0.59 -16.59
CA LEU A 109 19.62 -0.57 -18.05
C LEU A 109 19.89 0.82 -18.63
N THR A 110 19.32 1.86 -18.02
CA THR A 110 19.31 3.22 -18.55
C THR A 110 20.41 4.12 -17.98
N GLY A 111 20.99 3.76 -16.85
CA GLY A 111 21.90 4.62 -16.07
C GLY A 111 21.18 5.72 -15.28
N PHE A 112 19.83 5.83 -15.38
CA PHE A 112 19.06 6.80 -14.61
C PHE A 112 18.72 6.25 -13.22
N ASP A 113 18.93 7.05 -12.17
CA ASP A 113 18.58 6.66 -10.81
C ASP A 113 17.10 6.92 -10.51
N PHE A 114 16.25 5.91 -10.72
CA PHE A 114 14.82 5.96 -10.41
C PHE A 114 14.51 6.10 -8.92
N PHE A 115 15.46 5.77 -8.03
CA PHE A 115 15.30 5.95 -6.58
C PHE A 115 15.52 7.40 -6.13
N SER A 116 15.99 8.28 -7.02
CA SER A 116 16.04 9.73 -6.78
C SER A 116 14.66 10.38 -6.74
N ASP A 117 13.59 9.69 -7.14
CA ASP A 117 12.23 10.20 -7.07
C ASP A 117 11.83 10.47 -5.61
N PRO A 118 11.35 11.70 -5.28
CA PRO A 118 10.94 12.09 -3.92
C PRO A 118 9.88 11.18 -3.31
N TRP A 119 9.14 10.46 -4.12
CA TRP A 119 8.15 9.48 -3.66
C TRP A 119 8.77 8.45 -2.69
N TYR A 120 10.01 8.04 -2.94
CA TYR A 120 10.69 7.06 -2.06
C TYR A 120 10.98 7.60 -0.67
N GLN A 121 11.24 8.90 -0.54
CA GLN A 121 11.38 9.54 0.78
C GLN A 121 10.04 9.55 1.51
N GLY A 122 8.95 9.89 0.81
CA GLY A 122 7.59 9.80 1.35
C GLY A 122 7.20 8.37 1.73
N SER A 123 7.56 7.37 0.91
CA SER A 123 7.25 5.97 1.19
C SER A 123 8.01 5.40 2.39
N ALA A 124 9.21 5.92 2.68
CA ALA A 124 9.92 5.62 3.92
C ALA A 124 9.12 6.13 5.13
N LEU A 125 8.64 7.37 5.08
CA LEU A 125 7.78 7.94 6.13
C LEU A 125 6.46 7.18 6.26
N TYR A 126 5.82 6.83 5.13
CA TYR A 126 4.63 5.97 5.14
C TYR A 126 4.88 4.64 5.84
N THR A 127 6.01 3.99 5.53
CA THR A 127 6.40 2.73 6.17
C THR A 127 6.50 2.86 7.68
N ILE A 128 7.12 3.94 8.17
CA ILE A 128 7.37 4.22 9.59
C ILE A 128 6.08 4.60 10.32
N TYR A 129 5.37 5.62 9.83
CA TYR A 129 4.19 6.17 10.53
C TYR A 129 2.97 5.26 10.44
N GLN A 130 2.85 4.48 9.38
CA GLN A 130 1.75 3.52 9.25
C GLN A 130 1.93 2.29 10.15
N GLN A 131 3.17 1.91 10.42
CA GLN A 131 3.46 0.82 11.37
C GLN A 131 4.79 1.09 12.09
N PRO A 132 4.80 1.84 13.19
CA PRO A 132 5.98 2.04 14.01
C PRO A 132 6.61 0.72 14.48
N PRO A 133 7.89 0.70 14.87
CA PRO A 133 8.52 -0.51 15.40
C PRO A 133 7.69 -1.10 16.54
N PHE A 134 7.48 -2.42 16.51
CA PHE A 134 6.73 -3.17 17.52
C PHE A 134 5.27 -2.76 17.71
N SER A 135 4.69 -2.06 16.74
CA SER A 135 3.28 -1.69 16.70
C SER A 135 2.49 -2.53 15.71
N LYS A 136 1.19 -2.66 15.97
CA LYS A 136 0.23 -3.04 14.95
C LYS A 136 0.14 -1.95 13.88
N SER A 137 -0.24 -2.31 12.66
CA SER A 137 -0.38 -1.31 11.58
C SER A 137 -1.57 -0.40 11.79
N GLY A 138 -1.57 0.76 11.13
CA GLY A 138 -2.63 1.76 11.20
C GLY A 138 -4.02 1.29 10.76
N GLY A 139 -4.14 0.08 10.20
CA GLY A 139 -5.44 -0.56 9.93
C GLY A 139 -6.17 -0.03 8.71
N ASN A 140 -5.47 0.55 7.76
CA ASN A 140 -6.05 1.03 6.51
C ASN A 140 -6.10 -0.09 5.45
N GLY A 141 -7.28 -0.29 4.85
CA GLY A 141 -7.52 -1.29 3.82
C GLY A 141 -7.89 -2.67 4.35
N SER A 142 -8.33 -3.55 3.44
CA SER A 142 -8.66 -4.93 3.77
C SER A 142 -7.40 -5.76 4.05
N SER A 143 -7.56 -6.84 4.83
CA SER A 143 -6.45 -7.75 5.19
C SER A 143 -5.24 -7.05 5.81
N HIS A 144 -5.50 -5.99 6.57
CA HIS A 144 -4.45 -5.26 7.29
C HIS A 144 -3.70 -6.15 8.29
N GLU A 145 -2.49 -5.75 8.63
CA GLU A 145 -1.61 -6.55 9.47
C GLU A 145 -2.22 -6.86 10.85
N LYS A 146 -2.32 -8.15 11.18
CA LYS A 146 -2.79 -8.62 12.48
C LYS A 146 -1.70 -8.66 13.54
N VAL A 147 -0.45 -8.71 13.11
CA VAL A 147 0.70 -8.88 14.01
C VAL A 147 1.08 -7.55 14.64
N LEU A 148 1.65 -7.63 15.86
CA LEU A 148 2.05 -6.48 16.67
C LEU A 148 3.41 -5.91 16.25
N THR A 149 4.04 -6.48 15.24
CA THR A 149 5.35 -6.02 14.76
C THR A 149 5.36 -6.03 13.25
N PRO A 150 6.11 -5.12 12.62
CA PRO A 150 6.31 -5.16 11.20
C PRO A 150 6.86 -6.51 10.75
N ARG A 151 6.32 -7.03 9.64
CA ARG A 151 6.84 -8.26 9.02
C ARG A 151 8.11 -7.98 8.25
N GLY A 152 8.89 -9.02 8.03
CA GLY A 152 10.14 -8.92 7.29
C GLY A 152 10.02 -8.34 5.88
N VAL A 153 8.86 -8.46 5.22
CA VAL A 153 8.58 -7.80 3.93
C VAL A 153 8.63 -6.27 4.07
N ARG A 154 8.01 -5.71 5.10
CA ARG A 154 8.04 -4.26 5.36
C ARG A 154 9.44 -3.79 5.76
N VAL A 155 10.09 -4.54 6.64
CA VAL A 155 11.45 -4.23 7.09
C VAL A 155 12.45 -4.36 5.95
N GLY A 156 12.30 -5.36 5.08
CA GLY A 156 13.11 -5.53 3.88
C GLY A 156 12.93 -4.41 2.86
N TYR A 157 11.72 -3.88 2.72
CA TYR A 157 11.47 -2.69 1.91
C TYR A 157 12.16 -1.45 2.49
N ALA A 158 12.01 -1.21 3.80
CA ALA A 158 12.68 -0.11 4.48
C ALA A 158 14.22 -0.20 4.34
N ASP A 159 14.79 -1.41 4.46
CA ASP A 159 16.21 -1.67 4.24
C ASP A 159 16.65 -1.30 2.81
N ALA A 160 15.87 -1.69 1.80
CA ALA A 160 16.17 -1.38 0.41
C ALA A 160 16.06 0.12 0.12
N VAL A 161 15.00 0.77 0.57
CA VAL A 161 14.83 2.23 0.40
C VAL A 161 15.95 2.98 1.11
N ALA A 162 16.29 2.62 2.34
CA ALA A 162 17.39 3.26 3.07
C ALA A 162 18.73 3.19 2.29
N ARG A 163 19.07 2.03 1.74
CA ARG A 163 20.32 1.84 0.97
C ARG A 163 20.31 2.58 -0.35
N MET A 164 19.18 2.61 -1.05
CA MET A 164 19.09 3.23 -2.37
C MET A 164 18.99 4.76 -2.30
N THR A 165 18.30 5.28 -1.30
CA THR A 165 17.98 6.72 -1.21
C THR A 165 18.82 7.48 -0.17
N GLY A 166 19.59 6.77 0.66
CA GLY A 166 20.28 7.37 1.79
C GLY A 166 19.35 7.78 2.96
N ASN A 167 18.10 7.28 3.00
CA ASN A 167 17.15 7.65 4.05
C ASN A 167 17.54 7.08 5.41
N THR A 168 17.94 7.95 6.33
CA THR A 168 18.44 7.58 7.65
C THR A 168 17.34 7.13 8.61
N TYR A 169 16.12 7.64 8.46
CA TYR A 169 14.96 7.24 9.26
C TYR A 169 14.54 5.81 8.96
N ALA A 170 14.50 5.44 7.67
CA ALA A 170 14.25 4.06 7.27
C ALA A 170 15.36 3.12 7.77
N ALA A 171 16.63 3.57 7.75
CA ALA A 171 17.74 2.82 8.30
C ALA A 171 17.61 2.60 9.81
N ASP A 172 17.21 3.63 10.55
CA ASP A 172 17.01 3.53 12.00
C ASP A 172 15.81 2.65 12.36
N TYR A 173 14.72 2.72 11.57
CA TYR A 173 13.58 1.82 11.66
C TYR A 173 14.01 0.34 11.57
N VAL A 174 14.83 0.02 10.58
CA VAL A 174 15.38 -1.34 10.41
C VAL A 174 16.26 -1.74 11.59
N ARG A 175 17.18 -0.86 12.04
CA ARG A 175 18.05 -1.13 13.20
C ARG A 175 17.23 -1.38 14.46
N THR A 176 16.25 -0.52 14.73
CA THR A 176 15.37 -0.60 15.91
C THR A 176 14.63 -1.95 15.94
N ILE A 177 14.02 -2.36 14.84
CA ILE A 177 13.32 -3.65 14.79
C ILE A 177 14.28 -4.82 14.99
N ARG A 178 15.47 -4.76 14.41
CA ARG A 178 16.49 -5.80 14.53
C ARG A 178 17.04 -5.96 15.94
N THR A 179 16.87 -4.99 16.83
CA THR A 179 17.27 -5.15 18.27
C THR A 179 16.52 -6.30 18.94
N ARG A 180 15.24 -6.51 18.59
CA ARG A 180 14.41 -7.61 19.15
C ARG A 180 14.21 -8.76 18.15
N GLN A 181 14.41 -8.50 16.84
CA GLN A 181 14.22 -9.47 15.76
C GLN A 181 15.43 -9.49 14.83
N PRO A 182 16.61 -9.95 15.27
CA PRO A 182 17.87 -9.84 14.53
C PRO A 182 17.82 -10.51 13.15
N ASN A 183 17.01 -11.55 12.99
CA ASN A 183 16.88 -12.35 11.77
C ASN A 183 15.69 -11.94 10.88
N ILE A 184 14.98 -10.86 11.20
CA ILE A 184 13.73 -10.45 10.51
C ILE A 184 13.89 -10.38 8.98
N LEU A 185 15.04 -9.94 8.50
CA LEU A 185 15.34 -9.84 7.07
C LEU A 185 15.59 -11.20 6.40
N ASN A 186 15.83 -12.24 7.17
CA ASN A 186 16.09 -13.60 6.71
C ASN A 186 14.87 -14.51 6.89
N GLU A 187 13.81 -14.03 7.56
CA GLU A 187 12.62 -14.81 7.82
C GLU A 187 11.82 -15.07 6.55
N GLY A 188 11.63 -16.36 6.30
CA GLY A 188 10.61 -16.92 5.42
C GLY A 188 10.82 -16.72 3.93
N GLY A 189 10.78 -17.76 3.21
CA GLY A 189 10.80 -18.02 1.78
C GLY A 189 10.43 -16.86 0.81
N THR A 190 10.35 -17.18 -0.45
CA THR A 190 10.20 -16.25 -1.60
C THR A 190 9.04 -15.25 -1.52
N SER A 191 8.00 -15.54 -0.72
CA SER A 191 6.82 -14.68 -0.57
C SER A 191 6.85 -13.74 0.64
N LYS A 192 7.90 -13.81 1.47
CA LYS A 192 8.03 -13.03 2.71
C LYS A 192 9.25 -12.10 2.68
N ALA A 193 9.92 -11.91 3.80
CA ALA A 193 11.12 -11.08 3.90
C ALA A 193 12.21 -11.48 2.90
N GLY A 194 12.30 -12.76 2.61
CA GLY A 194 13.16 -13.31 1.58
C GLY A 194 12.91 -12.75 0.17
N GLY A 195 11.77 -12.08 -0.05
CA GLY A 195 11.46 -11.48 -1.34
C GLY A 195 12.47 -10.47 -1.86
N LEU A 196 13.26 -9.83 -0.98
CA LEU A 196 14.33 -8.90 -1.33
C LEU A 196 15.73 -9.41 -0.94
N ALA A 197 15.88 -10.70 -0.61
CA ALA A 197 17.16 -11.26 -0.23
C ALA A 197 18.21 -11.12 -1.33
N TRP A 198 17.84 -11.38 -2.57
CA TRP A 198 18.71 -11.21 -3.73
C TRP A 198 19.19 -9.76 -3.88
N PHE A 199 18.33 -8.78 -3.64
CA PHE A 199 18.70 -7.36 -3.67
C PHE A 199 19.81 -7.07 -2.64
N ARG A 200 19.64 -7.56 -1.41
CA ARG A 200 20.66 -7.36 -0.37
C ARG A 200 21.99 -8.06 -0.67
N LEU A 201 21.95 -9.16 -1.41
CA LEU A 201 23.16 -9.84 -1.86
C LEU A 201 23.91 -9.07 -2.95
N GLN A 202 23.21 -8.24 -3.73
CA GLN A 202 23.80 -7.47 -4.83
C GLN A 202 24.03 -5.99 -4.46
N CYS A 203 23.39 -5.48 -3.43
CA CYS A 203 23.55 -4.12 -2.97
C CYS A 203 24.60 -4.05 -1.86
N ASP A 204 25.76 -3.54 -2.20
CA ASP A 204 26.91 -3.34 -1.30
C ASP A 204 26.83 -2.04 -0.49
N LYS A 205 25.87 -1.16 -0.80
CA LYS A 205 25.65 0.10 -0.05
C LYS A 205 25.32 -0.20 1.41
N PRO A 206 26.03 0.37 2.39
CA PRO A 206 25.71 0.20 3.80
C PRO A 206 24.38 0.92 4.15
N LEU A 207 23.77 0.54 5.27
CA LEU A 207 22.69 1.33 5.85
C LEU A 207 23.23 2.69 6.29
N PRO A 208 22.62 3.80 5.84
CA PRO A 208 23.10 5.14 6.18
C PRO A 208 23.00 5.42 7.68
N ALA A 209 23.92 6.22 8.19
CA ALA A 209 23.89 6.76 9.54
C ALA A 209 23.42 8.22 9.51
N GLY A 210 22.75 8.67 10.56
CA GLY A 210 22.23 10.03 10.67
C GLY A 210 21.04 10.12 11.63
N PRO A 211 20.18 11.16 11.49
CA PRO A 211 18.96 11.31 12.28
C PRO A 211 18.10 10.04 12.27
N GLY A 212 17.50 9.74 13.42
CA GLY A 212 16.71 8.54 13.64
C GLY A 212 15.23 8.83 13.94
N LEU A 213 14.50 7.79 14.36
CA LEU A 213 13.07 7.87 14.63
C LEU A 213 12.71 8.92 15.70
N ALA A 214 13.63 9.19 16.64
CA ALA A 214 13.44 10.18 17.70
C ALA A 214 13.46 11.63 17.18
N ASP A 215 14.03 11.86 16.01
CA ASP A 215 14.14 13.18 15.40
C ASP A 215 12.95 13.50 14.45
N LEU A 216 12.07 12.52 14.24
CA LEU A 216 10.86 12.71 13.43
C LEU A 216 9.79 13.46 14.25
N PRO A 217 8.99 14.35 13.61
CA PRO A 217 7.85 14.97 14.27
C PRO A 217 6.84 13.90 14.71
N MET A 218 5.93 14.30 15.62
CA MET A 218 4.94 13.37 16.16
C MET A 218 3.99 12.76 15.11
N GLY A 219 3.95 13.27 13.91
CA GLY A 219 3.06 12.73 12.89
C GLY A 219 3.47 13.05 11.47
N HIS A 220 2.80 12.39 10.54
CA HIS A 220 2.90 12.69 9.11
C HIS A 220 1.54 12.59 8.44
N VAL A 221 1.29 13.50 7.50
CA VAL A 221 0.07 13.54 6.71
C VAL A 221 0.42 13.34 5.24
N PHE A 222 -0.31 12.45 4.60
CA PHE A 222 -0.22 12.11 3.17
C PHE A 222 -1.49 12.62 2.48
N PRO A 223 -1.56 13.92 2.13
CA PRO A 223 -2.81 14.55 1.70
C PRO A 223 -3.32 14.03 0.36
N GLN A 224 -2.43 13.64 -0.56
CA GLN A 224 -2.81 13.10 -1.86
C GLN A 224 -3.34 11.67 -1.76
N SER A 225 -2.87 10.90 -0.78
CA SER A 225 -3.40 9.57 -0.47
C SER A 225 -4.57 9.61 0.50
N GLY A 226 -4.75 10.73 1.19
CA GLY A 226 -5.80 10.91 2.19
C GLY A 226 -5.57 10.12 3.47
N LEU A 227 -4.32 10.04 3.92
CA LEU A 227 -3.91 9.32 5.12
C LEU A 227 -3.16 10.25 6.09
N ALA A 228 -3.33 10.00 7.38
CA ALA A 228 -2.54 10.63 8.41
C ALA A 228 -2.24 9.63 9.53
N SER A 229 -1.11 9.79 10.19
CA SER A 229 -0.76 9.04 11.39
C SER A 229 0.03 9.93 12.33
N PHE A 230 -0.37 9.94 13.59
CA PHE A 230 0.31 10.64 14.68
C PHE A 230 0.73 9.64 15.74
N SER A 231 1.90 9.83 16.31
CA SER A 231 2.44 8.97 17.35
C SER A 231 3.23 9.82 18.35
N THR A 232 2.92 9.73 19.62
CA THR A 232 3.60 10.54 20.65
C THR A 232 5.07 10.14 20.82
N ASN A 233 5.45 8.92 20.40
CA ASN A 233 6.85 8.48 20.43
C ASN A 233 7.09 7.34 19.43
N LEU A 234 7.72 7.63 18.30
CA LEU A 234 8.05 6.64 17.27
C LEU A 234 9.20 5.71 17.64
N SER A 235 10.10 6.14 18.53
CA SER A 235 11.27 5.36 18.93
C SER A 235 10.99 4.41 20.12
N ARG A 236 9.91 4.67 20.89
CA ARG A 236 9.51 3.90 22.08
C ARG A 236 8.02 3.60 22.04
N THR A 237 7.63 2.72 21.13
CA THR A 237 6.22 2.37 20.90
C THR A 237 5.52 1.85 22.16
N GLU A 238 6.21 1.18 23.08
CA GLU A 238 5.66 0.68 24.34
C GLU A 238 5.10 1.77 25.25
N ASN A 239 5.53 3.01 25.06
CA ASN A 239 5.08 4.17 25.84
C ASN A 239 4.45 5.24 24.93
N SER A 240 3.88 4.83 23.80
CA SER A 240 3.35 5.73 22.80
C SER A 240 1.86 5.53 22.59
N ALA A 241 1.12 6.64 22.52
CA ALA A 241 -0.17 6.69 21.87
C ALA A 241 0.03 6.84 20.36
N MET A 242 -0.84 6.25 19.57
CA MET A 242 -0.90 6.46 18.12
C MET A 242 -2.33 6.59 17.66
N ILE A 243 -2.57 7.46 16.69
CA ILE A 243 -3.82 7.54 15.94
C ILE A 243 -3.53 7.50 14.46
N SER A 244 -4.24 6.65 13.72
CA SER A 244 -4.27 6.67 12.26
C SER A 244 -5.62 7.18 11.76
N PHE A 245 -5.62 7.88 10.64
CA PHE A 245 -6.80 8.52 10.07
C PHE A 245 -6.82 8.36 8.56
N ARG A 246 -8.04 8.21 7.99
CA ARG A 246 -8.24 8.11 6.55
C ARG A 246 -9.38 8.99 6.08
N SER A 247 -9.10 9.84 5.07
CA SER A 247 -10.06 10.55 4.24
C SER A 247 -9.47 10.68 2.84
N SER A 248 -9.76 9.71 1.97
CA SER A 248 -8.96 9.41 0.78
C SER A 248 -9.70 9.70 -0.52
N PRO A 249 -9.05 10.33 -1.52
CA PRO A 249 -9.62 10.57 -2.85
C PRO A 249 -9.85 9.28 -3.65
N TYR A 250 -9.25 8.16 -3.25
CA TYR A 250 -9.38 6.87 -3.94
C TYR A 250 -10.63 6.08 -3.57
N GLY A 251 -11.55 6.67 -2.80
CA GLY A 251 -12.82 6.03 -2.47
C GLY A 251 -12.70 4.73 -1.68
N GLY A 252 -13.68 3.84 -1.86
CA GLY A 252 -13.77 2.51 -1.23
C GLY A 252 -13.70 1.38 -2.26
N THR A 253 -12.76 1.44 -3.21
CA THR A 253 -12.57 0.42 -4.26
C THR A 253 -11.33 -0.44 -4.04
N SER A 254 -11.17 -1.50 -4.82
CA SER A 254 -10.09 -2.48 -4.68
C SER A 254 -9.99 -3.01 -3.24
N HIS A 255 -8.87 -2.83 -2.55
CA HIS A 255 -8.69 -3.18 -1.13
C HIS A 255 -8.84 -2.00 -0.16
N ALA A 256 -9.11 -0.79 -0.66
CA ALA A 256 -9.60 0.30 0.16
C ALA A 256 -11.04 0.03 0.62
N LEU A 257 -11.41 0.51 1.79
CA LEU A 257 -12.68 0.25 2.44
C LEU A 257 -13.57 1.50 2.45
N THR A 258 -14.86 1.35 2.70
CA THR A 258 -15.77 2.48 2.83
C THR A 258 -15.69 3.07 4.25
N ASN A 259 -14.53 3.63 4.55
CA ASN A 259 -14.15 4.11 5.86
C ASN A 259 -13.56 5.54 5.81
N GLN A 260 -14.16 6.41 4.99
CA GLN A 260 -13.78 7.82 4.96
C GLN A 260 -14.02 8.47 6.32
N ASN A 261 -13.12 9.33 6.73
CA ASN A 261 -13.09 9.93 8.06
C ASN A 261 -13.07 8.90 9.21
N ALA A 262 -12.61 7.67 8.97
CA ALA A 262 -12.37 6.71 10.05
C ALA A 262 -11.02 6.95 10.69
N PHE A 263 -10.93 6.60 11.97
CA PHE A 263 -9.70 6.61 12.74
C PHE A 263 -9.49 5.27 13.45
N ASN A 264 -8.24 4.95 13.77
CA ASN A 264 -7.89 3.86 14.67
C ASN A 264 -6.95 4.40 15.74
N THR A 265 -7.05 3.90 16.96
CA THR A 265 -6.22 4.35 18.08
C THR A 265 -5.47 3.19 18.70
N PHE A 266 -4.30 3.50 19.25
CA PHE A 266 -3.38 2.52 19.79
C PHE A 266 -2.73 3.05 21.08
N TRP A 267 -2.32 2.11 21.93
CA TRP A 267 -1.44 2.36 23.07
C TRP A 267 -0.42 1.23 23.19
N GLY A 268 0.84 1.58 23.34
CA GLY A 268 1.91 0.59 23.46
C GLY A 268 1.99 -0.36 22.25
N GLY A 269 1.64 0.09 21.06
CA GLY A 269 1.57 -0.72 19.84
C GLY A 269 0.32 -1.60 19.72
N GLN A 270 -0.51 -1.67 20.78
CA GLN A 270 -1.78 -2.42 20.79
C GLN A 270 -2.93 -1.55 20.29
N SER A 271 -3.85 -2.13 19.52
CA SER A 271 -5.04 -1.41 19.07
C SER A 271 -6.08 -1.27 20.20
N LEU A 272 -6.67 -0.09 20.33
CA LEU A 272 -7.79 0.21 21.23
C LEU A 272 -9.10 0.27 20.44
N PHE A 273 -9.31 1.31 19.63
CA PHE A 273 -10.39 1.37 18.65
C PHE A 273 -9.82 1.04 17.30
N TYR A 274 -10.26 -0.04 16.70
CA TYR A 274 -9.66 -0.58 15.49
C TYR A 274 -10.72 -1.04 14.50
N SER A 275 -10.38 -0.93 13.24
CA SER A 275 -11.19 -1.44 12.12
C SER A 275 -11.38 -2.96 12.23
N ALA A 276 -12.57 -3.46 11.98
CA ALA A 276 -12.86 -4.90 12.00
C ALA A 276 -12.25 -5.67 10.82
N GLY A 277 -11.62 -4.99 9.92
CA GLY A 277 -11.29 -5.38 8.57
C GLY A 277 -10.21 -6.41 8.34
N HIS A 278 -10.46 -7.68 8.60
CA HIS A 278 -9.71 -8.73 7.94
C HIS A 278 -10.67 -9.62 7.16
N CYS A 279 -10.71 -9.49 5.84
CA CYS A 279 -11.51 -10.38 5.02
C CYS A 279 -10.75 -11.67 4.69
N THR A 280 -11.43 -12.80 4.81
CA THR A 280 -10.95 -14.11 4.35
C THR A 280 -11.26 -14.31 2.87
N SER A 281 -12.24 -13.60 2.35
CA SER A 281 -12.65 -13.54 0.94
C SER A 281 -12.84 -12.09 0.52
N PHE A 282 -12.62 -11.80 -0.76
CA PHE A 282 -12.71 -10.45 -1.28
C PHE A 282 -14.13 -10.03 -1.68
N ILE A 283 -14.95 -10.99 -2.09
CA ILE A 283 -16.25 -10.74 -2.74
C ILE A 283 -17.40 -11.58 -2.19
N ASP A 284 -17.25 -12.29 -1.08
CA ASP A 284 -18.38 -12.94 -0.45
C ASP A 284 -19.30 -11.92 0.24
N LYS A 285 -20.53 -12.34 0.55
CA LYS A 285 -21.54 -11.49 1.16
C LYS A 285 -21.06 -10.85 2.46
N HIS A 286 -20.36 -11.61 3.31
CA HIS A 286 -19.86 -11.10 4.59
C HIS A 286 -18.73 -10.07 4.39
N ALA A 287 -17.84 -10.31 3.43
CA ALA A 287 -16.78 -9.35 3.11
C ALA A 287 -17.37 -8.01 2.63
N VAL A 288 -18.34 -8.04 1.70
CA VAL A 288 -18.95 -6.83 1.15
C VAL A 288 -19.85 -6.13 2.17
N TYR A 289 -20.68 -6.89 2.89
CA TYR A 289 -21.70 -6.35 3.80
C TYR A 289 -21.12 -5.89 5.15
N CYS A 290 -20.05 -6.51 5.62
CA CYS A 290 -19.44 -6.24 6.92
C CYS A 290 -18.08 -5.56 6.79
N TYR A 291 -17.04 -6.32 6.41
CA TYR A 291 -15.66 -5.81 6.47
C TYR A 291 -15.39 -4.57 5.61
N ARG A 292 -16.05 -4.47 4.45
CA ARG A 292 -15.89 -3.30 3.57
C ARG A 292 -16.79 -2.15 3.95
N ALA A 293 -17.91 -2.43 4.60
CA ALA A 293 -18.94 -1.45 4.90
C ALA A 293 -18.57 -0.58 6.09
N SER A 294 -19.00 0.67 6.07
CA SER A 294 -18.74 1.69 7.11
C SER A 294 -19.10 1.22 8.52
N ARG A 295 -20.05 0.30 8.66
CA ARG A 295 -20.49 -0.28 9.95
C ARG A 295 -19.39 -1.05 10.70
N ALA A 296 -18.32 -1.45 10.01
CA ALA A 296 -17.20 -2.16 10.60
C ALA A 296 -16.03 -1.24 10.97
N HIS A 297 -16.21 0.07 10.89
CA HIS A 297 -15.12 1.04 11.05
C HIS A 297 -15.53 2.18 11.99
N ASN A 298 -14.55 2.89 12.54
CA ASN A 298 -14.75 4.02 13.44
C ASN A 298 -15.11 5.30 12.64
N THR A 299 -16.20 5.21 11.87
CA THR A 299 -16.81 6.31 11.13
C THR A 299 -18.31 6.40 11.50
N ILE A 300 -19.08 7.25 10.84
CA ILE A 300 -20.51 7.40 11.17
C ILE A 300 -21.40 6.67 10.16
N LEU A 301 -22.57 6.29 10.61
CA LEU A 301 -23.70 5.91 9.76
C LEU A 301 -24.76 7.03 9.83
N VAL A 302 -25.35 7.39 8.71
CA VAL A 302 -26.41 8.39 8.64
C VAL A 302 -27.72 7.67 8.40
N ASN A 303 -28.64 7.69 9.37
CA ASN A 303 -29.89 6.92 9.35
C ASN A 303 -29.67 5.41 9.05
N GLY A 304 -28.58 4.85 9.60
CA GLY A 304 -28.19 3.46 9.33
C GLY A 304 -27.49 3.23 8.00
N MET A 305 -27.40 4.23 7.11
CA MET A 305 -26.72 4.13 5.82
C MET A 305 -25.22 4.36 5.97
N GLY A 306 -24.44 3.54 5.28
CA GLY A 306 -22.99 3.66 5.16
C GLY A 306 -22.55 4.43 3.92
N GLN A 307 -21.25 4.54 3.77
CA GLN A 307 -20.64 5.16 2.61
C GLN A 307 -20.75 4.24 1.39
N ARG A 308 -20.86 4.82 0.20
CA ARG A 308 -20.94 4.06 -1.06
C ARG A 308 -19.62 3.35 -1.38
N ILE A 309 -19.73 2.15 -1.94
CA ILE A 309 -18.58 1.39 -2.42
C ILE A 309 -18.27 1.87 -3.85
N GLY A 310 -16.99 2.09 -4.14
CA GLY A 310 -16.50 2.58 -5.42
C GLY A 310 -15.57 3.77 -5.23
N THR A 311 -15.02 4.27 -6.32
CA THR A 311 -14.20 5.49 -6.36
C THR A 311 -15.01 6.73 -6.04
N GLU A 312 -16.30 6.69 -6.29
CA GLU A 312 -17.23 7.80 -6.10
C GLU A 312 -17.49 8.11 -4.62
N GLY A 313 -17.21 7.15 -3.73
CA GLY A 313 -17.32 7.30 -2.28
C GLY A 313 -16.04 7.86 -1.66
N TYR A 314 -15.58 9.01 -2.12
CA TYR A 314 -14.28 9.59 -1.75
C TYR A 314 -14.38 10.64 -0.64
N GLY A 315 -13.23 10.93 -0.06
CA GLY A 315 -12.97 12.05 0.83
C GLY A 315 -11.60 12.65 0.50
N TRP A 316 -11.19 13.66 1.26
CA TRP A 316 -9.85 14.27 1.14
C TRP A 316 -9.46 14.93 2.45
N ILE A 317 -8.18 15.33 2.55
CA ILE A 317 -7.63 16.07 3.69
C ILE A 317 -7.41 17.54 3.26
N PRO A 318 -8.36 18.46 3.52
CA PRO A 318 -8.25 19.85 3.11
C PRO A 318 -7.31 20.68 3.99
N ARG A 319 -7.03 20.25 5.21
CA ARG A 319 -6.20 21.00 6.17
C ARG A 319 -5.52 20.05 7.15
N TYR A 320 -4.27 20.37 7.45
CA TYR A 320 -3.49 19.69 8.48
C TYR A 320 -2.40 20.58 9.04
N TYR A 321 -1.88 20.22 10.21
CA TYR A 321 -0.73 20.82 10.83
C TYR A 321 0.00 19.76 11.67
N VAL A 322 1.32 19.76 11.62
CA VAL A 322 2.16 18.84 12.41
C VAL A 322 3.33 19.61 12.99
N SER A 323 3.56 19.42 14.28
CA SER A 323 4.73 19.94 15.00
C SER A 323 5.30 18.83 15.90
N GLU A 324 6.20 19.20 16.79
CA GLU A 324 6.75 18.25 17.79
C GLU A 324 5.69 17.75 18.77
N ASN A 325 4.72 18.61 19.13
CA ASN A 325 3.76 18.34 20.21
C ASN A 325 2.29 18.40 19.78
N ILE A 326 2.01 18.70 18.50
CA ILE A 326 0.64 18.78 18.01
C ILE A 326 0.55 18.14 16.64
N GLY A 327 -0.33 17.16 16.52
CA GLY A 327 -0.81 16.62 15.25
C GLY A 327 -2.26 17.03 15.03
N TYR A 328 -2.55 17.66 13.88
CA TYR A 328 -3.89 18.08 13.51
C TYR A 328 -4.21 17.70 12.07
N VAL A 329 -5.39 17.13 11.85
CA VAL A 329 -5.89 16.82 10.51
C VAL A 329 -7.41 17.03 10.45
N VAL A 330 -7.87 17.55 9.31
CA VAL A 330 -9.30 17.58 8.94
C VAL A 330 -9.50 16.68 7.74
N GLY A 331 -10.43 15.75 7.86
CA GLY A 331 -10.95 15.02 6.70
C GLY A 331 -12.32 15.56 6.30
N ASP A 332 -12.54 15.69 5.01
CA ASP A 332 -13.85 15.99 4.43
C ASP A 332 -14.33 14.77 3.63
N ALA A 333 -15.40 14.15 4.10
CA ALA A 333 -16.01 12.98 3.50
C ALA A 333 -17.47 13.27 3.06
N SER A 334 -17.75 14.51 2.70
CA SER A 334 -19.10 14.95 2.30
C SER A 334 -19.63 14.20 1.07
N ASN A 335 -18.73 13.70 0.19
CA ASN A 335 -19.09 12.92 -1.00
C ASN A 335 -19.10 11.40 -0.77
N ALA A 336 -18.82 10.94 0.44
CA ALA A 336 -18.67 9.51 0.68
C ALA A 336 -20.01 8.75 0.68
N TYR A 337 -21.11 9.42 1.04
CA TYR A 337 -22.43 8.78 1.18
C TYR A 337 -23.24 8.87 -0.11
N GLY A 338 -24.15 7.91 -0.28
CA GLY A 338 -25.08 7.83 -1.40
C GLY A 338 -25.23 6.42 -1.95
N LYS A 339 -25.99 6.28 -3.03
CA LYS A 339 -26.21 5.00 -3.71
C LYS A 339 -24.90 4.47 -4.29
N VAL A 340 -24.74 3.15 -4.27
CA VAL A 340 -23.63 2.49 -4.98
C VAL A 340 -23.94 2.53 -6.48
N ILE A 341 -23.13 3.23 -7.24
CA ILE A 341 -23.29 3.46 -8.68
C ILE A 341 -22.18 2.82 -9.54
N SER A 342 -21.10 2.33 -8.92
CA SER A 342 -20.01 1.65 -9.61
C SER A 342 -20.50 0.36 -10.26
N PRO A 343 -20.44 0.21 -11.61
CA PRO A 343 -20.86 -1.01 -12.29
C PRO A 343 -20.13 -2.26 -11.79
N LEU A 344 -18.82 -2.12 -11.53
CA LEU A 344 -18.00 -3.19 -10.99
C LEU A 344 -18.53 -3.69 -9.63
N TRP A 345 -18.89 -2.78 -8.73
CA TRP A 345 -19.34 -3.16 -7.39
C TRP A 345 -20.80 -3.62 -7.40
N ILE A 346 -21.65 -3.11 -8.28
CA ILE A 346 -23.00 -3.63 -8.50
C ILE A 346 -22.94 -5.09 -8.92
N GLU A 347 -22.07 -5.43 -9.89
CA GLU A 347 -21.90 -6.80 -10.35
C GLU A 347 -21.31 -7.73 -9.28
N ARG A 348 -20.34 -7.24 -8.52
CA ARG A 348 -19.79 -7.99 -7.37
C ARG A 348 -20.81 -8.21 -6.27
N GLY A 349 -21.67 -7.24 -6.02
CA GLY A 349 -22.79 -7.38 -5.09
C GLY A 349 -23.74 -8.51 -5.52
N LYS A 350 -24.16 -8.51 -6.78
CA LYS A 350 -25.00 -9.59 -7.34
C LYS A 350 -24.34 -10.96 -7.20
N THR A 351 -23.05 -11.06 -7.55
CA THR A 351 -22.28 -12.31 -7.39
C THR A 351 -22.22 -12.76 -5.93
N ALA A 352 -22.14 -11.85 -4.99
CA ALA A 352 -22.14 -12.12 -3.55
C ALA A 352 -23.56 -12.38 -2.98
N GLY A 353 -24.61 -12.28 -3.77
CA GLY A 353 -25.99 -12.36 -3.31
C GLY A 353 -26.39 -11.18 -2.42
N LEU A 354 -25.89 -9.98 -2.72
CA LEU A 354 -26.16 -8.75 -2.00
C LEU A 354 -26.67 -7.66 -2.94
N GLU A 355 -27.77 -7.04 -2.57
CA GLU A 355 -28.27 -5.83 -3.22
C GLU A 355 -27.94 -4.59 -2.37
N TYR A 356 -27.57 -3.50 -3.02
CA TYR A 356 -27.30 -2.23 -2.36
C TYR A 356 -28.58 -1.42 -2.22
N THR A 357 -29.34 -1.72 -1.17
CA THR A 357 -30.65 -1.13 -0.86
C THR A 357 -30.62 -0.41 0.49
N PRO A 358 -31.65 0.42 0.80
CA PRO A 358 -31.77 1.04 2.13
C PRO A 358 -31.76 0.02 3.27
N GLU A 359 -32.44 -1.12 3.10
CA GLU A 359 -32.50 -2.20 4.10
C GLU A 359 -31.15 -2.81 4.36
N ASN A 360 -30.27 -2.83 3.35
CA ASN A 360 -28.89 -3.29 3.45
C ASN A 360 -27.89 -2.19 3.84
N GLY A 361 -28.35 -0.94 3.97
CA GLY A 361 -27.60 0.19 4.49
C GLY A 361 -26.91 1.05 3.41
N TRP A 362 -27.50 1.14 2.21
CA TRP A 362 -27.02 2.03 1.15
C TRP A 362 -28.17 2.77 0.48
N ASP A 363 -28.21 4.07 0.63
CA ASP A 363 -29.12 4.99 -0.08
C ASP A 363 -28.58 6.42 -0.05
N GLU A 364 -29.28 7.30 -0.73
CA GLU A 364 -29.06 8.74 -0.60
C GLU A 364 -29.51 9.21 0.80
N VAL A 365 -28.63 9.94 1.48
CA VAL A 365 -28.90 10.39 2.85
C VAL A 365 -29.05 11.91 2.96
N GLY A 366 -28.93 12.63 1.84
CA GLY A 366 -29.02 14.09 1.80
C GLY A 366 -27.91 14.80 2.61
N LEU A 367 -26.80 14.12 2.87
CA LEU A 367 -25.69 14.69 3.64
C LEU A 367 -25.01 15.77 2.81
N LYS A 368 -24.93 16.99 3.37
CA LYS A 368 -24.29 18.13 2.72
C LYS A 368 -22.82 18.28 3.14
N THR A 369 -22.53 17.97 4.40
CA THR A 369 -21.19 18.14 4.95
C THR A 369 -20.89 17.08 5.99
N PHE A 370 -19.75 16.41 5.85
CA PHE A 370 -19.18 15.56 6.88
C PHE A 370 -17.67 15.83 7.00
N ARG A 371 -17.31 16.61 8.00
CA ARG A 371 -15.92 16.89 8.37
C ARG A 371 -15.60 16.29 9.72
N ARG A 372 -14.43 15.70 9.84
CA ARG A 372 -13.91 15.22 11.11
C ARG A 372 -12.57 15.88 11.37
N HIS A 373 -12.43 16.44 12.56
CA HIS A 373 -11.21 17.03 13.07
C HIS A 373 -10.58 16.04 14.04
N ILE A 374 -9.30 15.75 13.86
CA ILE A 374 -8.49 14.95 14.76
C ILE A 374 -7.39 15.85 15.29
N VAL A 375 -7.21 15.85 16.60
CA VAL A 375 -6.10 16.51 17.30
C VAL A 375 -5.44 15.48 18.18
N GLU A 376 -4.14 15.35 18.07
CA GLU A 376 -3.28 14.57 18.97
C GLU A 376 -2.33 15.54 19.67
N LEU A 377 -2.20 15.40 20.98
CA LEU A 377 -1.31 16.22 21.81
C LEU A 377 -0.20 15.31 22.35
N GLY A 378 1.05 15.72 22.19
CA GLY A 378 2.24 15.05 22.70
C GLY A 378 2.49 15.29 24.18
#